data_fcbd386bf5e7384d4e0376c02d0ce477
#
_entry.id   fcbd386bf5e7384d4e0376c02d0ce477
#
_cell.length_a   1.000
_cell.length_b   1.000
_cell.length_c   1.000
_cell.angle_alpha   90.00
_cell.angle_beta   90.00
_cell.angle_gamma   90.00
#
_symmetry.space_group_name_H-M   'P 1'
#
loop_
_entity.id
_entity.type
_entity.pdbx_description
1 polymer ?
#
loop_
_entity_poly.entity_id
_entity_poly.type
_entity_poly.pdbx_seq_one_letter_code
_entity_poly.pdbx_strand_id
1 'polypeptide(L)'
;MPMLRYFLTALLFTALPVAAESIDCRVIGIADGDTFSCLTAHKDQVRVRLGEIDAPELKQPYGSRARQALSGLVFGKDVTLHIQDLDRYGRTVARVTVGNTDVNAEMVRTGAAWVYRDYLKDRSLLNLEAVAKEFKRGIWSLPKSEQVAPSEWRQAQRSGSTSQRASIRPPSTSPQQSGFSCSVIKSCRQMSGCAEARFQLRSCRNPRIDGDGDGIPCEAICR
;
A
#
# COMPACT_ATOMS: atom_id res chain seq x y z
N MET A 1 41.32 67.48 3.50
CA MET A 1 40.61 66.40 2.79
C MET A 1 40.43 65.23 3.78
N PRO A 2 39.22 64.92 4.32
CA PRO A 2 39.01 63.83 5.23
C PRO A 2 38.75 62.52 4.48
N MET A 3 39.53 61.49 4.74
CA MET A 3 39.32 60.12 4.24
C MET A 3 38.12 59.46 4.96
N LEU A 4 37.07 59.19 4.20
CA LEU A 4 35.89 58.49 4.67
C LEU A 4 36.18 56.98 4.68
N ARG A 5 36.32 56.40 5.89
CA ARG A 5 36.49 54.95 6.12
C ARG A 5 35.12 54.27 6.07
N TYR A 6 34.83 53.51 5.01
CA TYR A 6 33.66 52.61 4.95
C TYR A 6 33.91 51.37 5.82
N PHE A 7 33.19 51.25 6.93
CA PHE A 7 33.11 50.03 7.70
C PHE A 7 32.11 49.09 6.98
N LEU A 8 32.64 48.06 6.36
CA LEU A 8 31.84 47.00 5.75
C LEU A 8 31.44 46.03 6.88
N THR A 9 30.21 46.18 7.41
CA THR A 9 29.63 45.21 8.38
C THR A 9 29.21 43.98 7.65
N ALA A 10 30.01 42.91 7.74
CA ALA A 10 29.64 41.58 7.25
C ALA A 10 28.53 40.97 8.12
N LEU A 11 27.31 40.87 7.60
CA LEU A 11 26.20 40.18 8.26
C LEU A 11 26.44 38.66 8.15
N LEU A 12 26.91 38.03 9.25
CA LEU A 12 26.99 36.57 9.34
C LEU A 12 25.55 36.00 9.43
N PHE A 13 25.06 35.43 8.35
CA PHE A 13 23.86 34.61 8.35
C PHE A 13 24.19 33.25 9.01
N THR A 14 23.86 33.08 10.28
CA THR A 14 23.90 31.75 10.94
C THR A 14 22.70 30.95 10.48
N ALA A 15 22.91 29.98 9.60
CA ALA A 15 21.90 28.98 9.25
C ALA A 15 21.66 28.11 10.49
N LEU A 16 20.50 28.23 11.12
CA LEU A 16 20.06 27.30 12.18
C LEU A 16 19.81 25.93 11.55
N PRO A 17 20.31 24.83 12.13
CA PRO A 17 20.00 23.50 11.66
C PRO A 17 18.49 23.27 11.84
N VAL A 18 17.80 22.94 10.76
CA VAL A 18 16.42 22.42 10.82
C VAL A 18 16.51 21.07 11.53
N ALA A 19 16.04 21.00 12.75
CA ALA A 19 15.92 19.74 13.48
C ALA A 19 14.96 18.84 12.69
N ALA A 20 15.42 17.63 12.33
CA ALA A 20 14.54 16.64 11.73
C ALA A 20 13.42 16.32 12.72
N GLU A 21 12.17 16.39 12.28
CA GLU A 21 11.01 16.12 13.11
C GLU A 21 11.03 14.64 13.55
N SER A 22 10.98 14.41 14.86
CA SER A 22 10.95 13.07 15.44
C SER A 22 9.77 12.92 16.41
N ILE A 23 9.16 11.74 16.42
CA ILE A 23 8.05 11.37 17.31
C ILE A 23 8.40 10.08 18.02
N ASP A 24 8.22 10.07 19.35
CA ASP A 24 8.29 8.84 20.14
C ASP A 24 6.90 8.23 20.29
N CYS A 25 6.80 6.90 20.09
CA CYS A 25 5.55 6.19 20.25
C CYS A 25 5.76 4.72 20.63
N ARG A 26 4.75 4.11 21.27
CA ARG A 26 4.75 2.71 21.64
C ARG A 26 4.03 1.86 20.59
N VAL A 27 4.70 0.85 20.05
CA VAL A 27 4.15 -0.01 19.00
C VAL A 27 3.07 -0.94 19.56
N ILE A 28 1.87 -0.87 18.94
CA ILE A 28 0.68 -1.61 19.39
C ILE A 28 0.20 -2.66 18.37
N GLY A 29 0.67 -2.63 17.13
CA GLY A 29 0.24 -3.58 16.11
C GLY A 29 1.15 -3.58 14.90
N ILE A 30 1.32 -4.76 14.27
CA ILE A 30 2.13 -4.97 13.06
C ILE A 30 1.18 -5.37 11.93
N ALA A 31 1.15 -4.58 10.86
CA ALA A 31 0.32 -4.87 9.68
C ALA A 31 1.00 -5.88 8.75
N ASP A 32 2.22 -5.61 8.35
CA ASP A 32 3.04 -6.41 7.42
C ASP A 32 4.54 -6.26 7.75
N GLY A 33 5.43 -6.55 6.80
CA GLY A 33 6.88 -6.54 7.02
C GLY A 33 7.52 -5.14 7.05
N ASP A 34 6.79 -4.08 6.71
CA ASP A 34 7.30 -2.69 6.74
C ASP A 34 6.29 -1.67 7.29
N THR A 35 5.15 -2.13 7.81
CA THR A 35 4.08 -1.26 8.29
C THR A 35 3.61 -1.67 9.68
N PHE A 36 3.52 -0.71 10.61
CA PHE A 36 3.01 -0.92 11.95
C PHE A 36 2.17 0.28 12.43
N SER A 37 1.49 0.12 13.57
CA SER A 37 0.79 1.17 14.28
C SER A 37 1.39 1.36 15.67
N CYS A 38 1.52 2.61 16.11
CA CYS A 38 1.96 2.96 17.45
C CYS A 38 1.09 4.05 18.08
N LEU A 39 1.17 4.19 19.40
CA LEU A 39 0.51 5.24 20.19
C LEU A 39 1.55 6.22 20.69
N THR A 40 1.32 7.51 20.47
CA THR A 40 2.09 8.62 21.06
C THR A 40 1.79 8.76 22.55
N ALA A 41 2.54 9.60 23.26
CA ALA A 41 2.26 9.95 24.66
C ALA A 41 0.85 10.55 24.85
N HIS A 42 0.31 11.22 23.83
CA HIS A 42 -1.05 11.77 23.81
C HIS A 42 -2.14 10.75 23.43
N LYS A 43 -1.76 9.46 23.24
CA LYS A 43 -2.63 8.37 22.78
C LYS A 43 -3.14 8.53 21.36
N ASP A 44 -2.52 9.37 20.55
CA ASP A 44 -2.82 9.45 19.13
C ASP A 44 -2.22 8.23 18.43
N GLN A 45 -3.03 7.57 17.61
CA GLN A 45 -2.56 6.43 16.83
C GLN A 45 -1.89 6.91 15.54
N VAL A 46 -0.62 6.56 15.38
CA VAL A 46 0.17 6.82 14.18
C VAL A 46 0.34 5.51 13.40
N ARG A 47 0.05 5.53 12.12
CA ARG A 47 0.35 4.42 11.21
C ARG A 47 1.66 4.71 10.49
N VAL A 48 2.65 3.87 10.71
CA VAL A 48 4.03 4.07 10.24
C VAL A 48 4.37 3.10 9.13
N ARG A 49 5.03 3.60 8.08
CA ARG A 49 5.71 2.80 7.06
C ARG A 49 7.22 3.05 7.17
N LEU A 50 7.99 1.97 7.21
CA LEU A 50 9.46 2.07 7.17
C LEU A 50 9.89 2.66 5.83
N GLY A 51 10.60 3.79 5.88
CA GLY A 51 11.13 4.46 4.69
C GLY A 51 12.29 3.70 4.07
N GLU A 52 12.56 3.94 2.78
CA GLU A 52 13.72 3.44 2.04
C GLU A 52 13.80 1.91 1.88
N ILE A 53 12.85 1.15 2.45
CA ILE A 53 12.76 -0.30 2.30
C ILE A 53 11.38 -0.74 1.80
N ASP A 54 11.30 -1.95 1.26
CA ASP A 54 10.06 -2.56 0.78
C ASP A 54 10.07 -4.05 1.18
N ALA A 55 9.16 -4.43 2.06
CA ALA A 55 9.08 -5.80 2.54
C ALA A 55 8.11 -6.63 1.69
N PRO A 56 8.30 -7.96 1.59
CA PRO A 56 7.35 -8.82 0.94
C PRO A 56 5.94 -8.68 1.51
N GLU A 57 4.96 -8.62 0.63
CA GLU A 57 3.54 -8.60 0.99
C GLU A 57 3.15 -9.87 1.75
N LEU A 58 2.12 -9.84 2.61
CA LEU A 58 1.74 -10.99 3.45
C LEU A 58 1.50 -12.29 2.66
N LYS A 59 0.99 -12.18 1.43
CA LYS A 59 0.73 -13.31 0.53
C LYS A 59 1.90 -13.67 -0.38
N GLN A 60 2.98 -12.91 -0.33
CA GLN A 60 4.20 -13.15 -1.08
C GLN A 60 5.09 -14.15 -0.34
N PRO A 61 5.91 -14.96 -1.04
CA PRO A 61 6.95 -15.75 -0.38
C PRO A 61 7.77 -14.90 0.59
N TYR A 62 8.00 -15.41 1.79
CA TYR A 62 8.64 -14.70 2.90
C TYR A 62 7.81 -13.60 3.60
N GLY A 63 6.64 -13.21 3.13
CA GLY A 63 5.85 -12.09 3.70
C GLY A 63 5.53 -12.26 5.20
N SER A 64 5.05 -13.44 5.61
CA SER A 64 4.78 -13.72 7.02
C SER A 64 6.05 -13.69 7.89
N ARG A 65 7.20 -14.13 7.35
CA ARG A 65 8.49 -14.08 8.05
C ARG A 65 9.01 -12.64 8.18
N ALA A 66 8.83 -11.81 7.13
CA ALA A 66 9.17 -10.39 7.18
C ALA A 66 8.36 -9.67 8.26
N ARG A 67 7.05 -9.92 8.33
CA ARG A 67 6.17 -9.41 9.40
C ARG A 67 6.65 -9.86 10.79
N GLN A 68 7.02 -11.12 10.94
CA GLN A 68 7.54 -11.67 12.20
C GLN A 68 8.88 -11.02 12.59
N ALA A 69 9.78 -10.78 11.61
CA ALA A 69 11.04 -10.10 11.84
C ALA A 69 10.81 -8.67 12.36
N LEU A 70 9.94 -7.90 11.70
CA LEU A 70 9.57 -6.56 12.18
C LEU A 70 8.94 -6.63 13.58
N SER A 71 8.02 -7.57 13.82
CA SER A 71 7.40 -7.76 15.13
C SER A 71 8.43 -7.99 16.24
N GLY A 72 9.42 -8.84 16.01
CA GLY A 72 10.49 -9.10 16.99
C GLY A 72 11.35 -7.88 17.30
N LEU A 73 11.49 -6.97 16.34
CA LEU A 73 12.26 -5.75 16.50
C LEU A 73 11.49 -4.68 17.30
N VAL A 74 10.19 -4.49 17.03
CA VAL A 74 9.47 -3.29 17.49
C VAL A 74 8.22 -3.56 18.32
N PHE A 75 7.55 -4.71 18.23
CA PHE A 75 6.26 -4.92 18.87
C PHE A 75 6.32 -4.76 20.40
N GLY A 76 5.42 -3.94 20.97
CA GLY A 76 5.35 -3.65 22.39
C GLY A 76 6.51 -2.80 22.92
N LYS A 77 7.37 -2.24 22.05
CA LYS A 77 8.49 -1.37 22.43
C LYS A 77 8.18 0.09 22.14
N ASP A 78 8.91 0.97 22.81
CA ASP A 78 8.95 2.40 22.49
C ASP A 78 9.97 2.59 21.36
N VAL A 79 9.55 3.34 20.33
CA VAL A 79 10.33 3.61 19.12
C VAL A 79 10.41 5.12 18.88
N THR A 80 11.51 5.58 18.29
CA THR A 80 11.63 6.94 17.77
C THR A 80 11.46 6.93 16.26
N LEU A 81 10.53 7.73 15.76
CA LEU A 81 10.24 7.93 14.34
C LEU A 81 10.99 9.15 13.84
N HIS A 82 11.98 9.00 12.99
CA HIS A 82 12.61 10.09 12.25
C HIS A 82 11.81 10.28 10.96
N ILE A 83 10.90 11.27 10.96
CA ILE A 83 9.92 11.47 9.90
C ILE A 83 10.62 11.89 8.62
N GLN A 84 10.30 11.23 7.51
CA GLN A 84 10.83 11.50 6.19
C GLN A 84 9.78 12.06 5.23
N ASP A 85 8.51 11.61 5.38
CA ASP A 85 7.40 11.97 4.50
C ASP A 85 6.04 11.54 5.11
N LEU A 86 4.95 11.98 4.48
CA LEU A 86 3.60 11.48 4.69
C LEU A 86 3.08 10.93 3.34
N ASP A 87 2.77 9.64 3.29
CA ASP A 87 2.32 9.06 2.04
C ASP A 87 0.84 9.36 1.72
N ARG A 88 0.44 9.11 0.48
CA ARG A 88 -0.94 9.33 0.01
C ARG A 88 -2.02 8.52 0.73
N TYR A 89 -1.63 7.55 1.55
CA TYR A 89 -2.53 6.74 2.37
C TYR A 89 -2.60 7.22 3.82
N GLY A 90 -1.96 8.35 4.13
CA GLY A 90 -1.91 8.93 5.47
C GLY A 90 -0.97 8.19 6.43
N ARG A 91 -0.01 7.39 5.92
CA ARG A 91 1.01 6.76 6.76
C ARG A 91 2.21 7.68 6.90
N THR A 92 2.74 7.79 8.11
CA THR A 92 4.02 8.45 8.37
C THR A 92 5.14 7.57 7.83
N VAL A 93 5.87 8.04 6.84
CA VAL A 93 7.07 7.37 6.32
C VAL A 93 8.26 7.80 7.17
N ALA A 94 8.94 6.85 7.81
CA ALA A 94 10.00 7.18 8.77
C ALA A 94 11.18 6.20 8.72
N ARG A 95 12.35 6.70 9.10
CA ARG A 95 13.43 5.87 9.64
C ARG A 95 13.10 5.62 11.12
N VAL A 96 13.18 4.39 11.57
CA VAL A 96 12.70 3.99 12.90
C VAL A 96 13.86 3.44 13.73
N THR A 97 13.98 3.88 14.98
CA THR A 97 14.98 3.34 15.91
C THR A 97 14.31 2.78 17.17
N VAL A 98 14.90 1.71 17.72
CA VAL A 98 14.61 1.17 19.04
C VAL A 98 15.91 1.24 19.86
N GLY A 99 16.03 2.19 20.77
CA GLY A 99 17.32 2.51 21.36
C GLY A 99 18.34 2.84 20.29
N ASN A 100 19.46 2.11 20.25
CA ASN A 100 20.52 2.31 19.26
C ASN A 100 20.34 1.46 17.98
N THR A 101 19.27 0.69 17.87
CA THR A 101 19.03 -0.19 16.71
C THR A 101 18.22 0.53 15.65
N ASP A 102 18.79 0.67 14.46
CA ASP A 102 18.10 1.12 13.27
C ASP A 102 17.28 -0.06 12.69
N VAL A 103 15.97 0.04 12.81
CA VAL A 103 15.02 -1.01 12.40
C VAL A 103 15.03 -1.21 10.89
N ASN A 104 15.09 -0.12 10.11
CA ASN A 104 15.10 -0.17 8.63
C ASN A 104 16.37 -0.91 8.15
N ALA A 105 17.52 -0.56 8.69
CA ALA A 105 18.78 -1.21 8.37
C ALA A 105 18.79 -2.69 8.79
N GLU A 106 18.24 -3.02 9.95
CA GLU A 106 18.18 -4.39 10.46
C GLU A 106 17.29 -5.28 9.58
N MET A 107 16.15 -4.78 9.12
CA MET A 107 15.27 -5.49 8.17
C MET A 107 16.01 -5.83 6.86
N VAL A 108 16.81 -4.90 6.33
CA VAL A 108 17.64 -5.15 5.14
C VAL A 108 18.78 -6.12 5.45
N ARG A 109 19.50 -5.93 6.55
CA ARG A 109 20.65 -6.73 6.97
C ARG A 109 20.30 -8.22 7.15
N THR A 110 19.10 -8.47 7.67
CA THR A 110 18.58 -9.85 7.87
C THR A 110 17.94 -10.43 6.62
N GLY A 111 17.80 -9.64 5.55
CA GLY A 111 17.12 -10.05 4.32
C GLY A 111 15.60 -10.16 4.48
N ALA A 112 15.02 -9.45 5.44
CA ALA A 112 13.58 -9.40 5.63
C ALA A 112 12.90 -8.33 4.77
N ALA A 113 13.67 -7.40 4.18
CA ALA A 113 13.19 -6.39 3.26
C ALA A 113 14.21 -6.13 2.14
N TRP A 114 13.72 -5.62 1.02
CA TRP A 114 14.50 -5.07 -0.09
C TRP A 114 14.82 -3.61 0.19
N VAL A 115 15.91 -3.09 -0.38
CA VAL A 115 16.12 -1.64 -0.47
C VAL A 115 15.20 -1.08 -1.54
N TYR A 116 14.38 -0.08 -1.18
CA TYR A 116 13.46 0.59 -2.11
C TYR A 116 14.19 1.71 -2.85
N ARG A 117 14.71 1.41 -4.02
CA ARG A 117 15.66 2.27 -4.75
C ARG A 117 15.10 3.63 -5.13
N ASP A 118 13.80 3.71 -5.45
CA ASP A 118 13.15 4.96 -5.87
C ASP A 118 13.07 6.01 -4.74
N TYR A 119 13.15 5.56 -3.49
CA TYR A 119 13.04 6.40 -2.28
C TYR A 119 14.30 6.36 -1.43
N LEU A 120 15.40 5.80 -1.94
CA LEU A 120 16.64 5.61 -1.21
C LEU A 120 17.36 6.95 -0.97
N LYS A 121 17.58 7.29 0.30
CA LYS A 121 18.39 8.42 0.78
C LYS A 121 19.74 7.94 1.34
N ASP A 122 19.70 6.91 2.17
CA ASP A 122 20.88 6.30 2.79
C ASP A 122 21.45 5.14 1.94
N ARG A 123 22.50 5.45 1.19
CA ARG A 123 23.17 4.46 0.32
C ARG A 123 23.83 3.31 1.08
N SER A 124 24.05 3.42 2.39
CA SER A 124 24.63 2.34 3.19
C SER A 124 23.74 1.08 3.21
N LEU A 125 22.42 1.24 3.04
CA LEU A 125 21.47 0.14 2.92
C LEU A 125 21.79 -0.80 1.75
N LEU A 126 22.36 -0.29 0.65
CA LEU A 126 22.76 -1.12 -0.49
C LEU A 126 23.85 -2.13 -0.12
N ASN A 127 24.80 -1.73 0.74
CA ASN A 127 25.85 -2.62 1.22
C ASN A 127 25.24 -3.71 2.12
N LEU A 128 24.30 -3.35 2.99
CA LEU A 128 23.61 -4.33 3.84
C LEU A 128 22.82 -5.34 3.03
N GLU A 129 22.14 -4.89 1.98
CA GLU A 129 21.44 -5.79 1.05
C GLU A 129 22.41 -6.71 0.30
N ALA A 130 23.55 -6.18 -0.17
CA ALA A 130 24.57 -6.97 -0.84
C ALA A 130 25.10 -8.09 0.06
N VAL A 131 25.42 -7.76 1.32
CA VAL A 131 25.84 -8.73 2.34
C VAL A 131 24.74 -9.76 2.63
N ALA A 132 23.48 -9.33 2.74
CA ALA A 132 22.37 -10.26 2.95
C ALA A 132 22.20 -11.24 1.77
N LYS A 133 22.41 -10.77 0.53
CA LYS A 133 22.41 -11.60 -0.69
C LYS A 133 23.55 -12.60 -0.71
N GLU A 134 24.77 -12.15 -0.42
CA GLU A 134 25.98 -13.00 -0.39
C GLU A 134 25.80 -14.15 0.61
N PHE A 135 25.35 -13.86 1.81
CA PHE A 135 25.12 -14.85 2.86
C PHE A 135 23.75 -15.54 2.79
N LYS A 136 22.98 -15.35 1.72
CA LYS A 136 21.66 -15.96 1.50
C LYS A 136 20.71 -15.79 2.70
N ARG A 137 20.68 -14.62 3.30
CA ARG A 137 19.83 -14.33 4.46
C ARG A 137 18.39 -14.06 4.02
N GLY A 138 17.43 -14.48 4.82
CA GLY A 138 16.04 -14.12 4.65
C GLY A 138 15.46 -14.48 3.28
N ILE A 139 14.94 -13.50 2.56
CA ILE A 139 14.43 -13.61 1.18
C ILE A 139 15.46 -14.25 0.24
N TRP A 140 16.74 -13.94 0.44
CA TRP A 140 17.84 -14.37 -0.41
C TRP A 140 18.17 -15.87 -0.27
N SER A 141 17.61 -16.56 0.76
CA SER A 141 17.69 -18.01 0.91
C SER A 141 16.68 -18.77 0.04
N LEU A 142 15.65 -18.09 -0.47
CA LEU A 142 14.62 -18.67 -1.31
C LEU A 142 15.17 -19.02 -2.70
N PRO A 143 14.50 -19.93 -3.46
CA PRO A 143 14.76 -20.12 -4.88
C PRO A 143 14.66 -18.79 -5.64
N LYS A 144 15.48 -18.62 -6.69
CA LYS A 144 15.50 -17.36 -7.49
C LYS A 144 14.14 -16.95 -8.03
N SER A 145 13.30 -17.93 -8.40
CA SER A 145 11.91 -17.69 -8.86
C SER A 145 10.99 -17.08 -7.81
N GLU A 146 11.35 -17.22 -6.54
CA GLU A 146 10.58 -16.67 -5.40
C GLU A 146 11.17 -15.35 -4.88
N GLN A 147 12.37 -14.97 -5.34
CA GLN A 147 13.03 -13.70 -4.99
C GLN A 147 12.48 -12.55 -5.83
N VAL A 148 11.17 -12.31 -5.78
CA VAL A 148 10.48 -11.25 -6.54
C VAL A 148 10.41 -10.00 -5.68
N ALA A 149 10.71 -8.84 -6.24
CA ALA A 149 10.58 -7.58 -5.52
C ALA A 149 9.09 -7.27 -5.22
N PRO A 150 8.75 -6.69 -4.04
CA PRO A 150 7.35 -6.41 -3.70
C PRO A 150 6.64 -5.52 -4.73
N SER A 151 7.34 -4.56 -5.32
CA SER A 151 6.82 -3.71 -6.40
C SER A 151 6.41 -4.52 -7.64
N GLU A 152 7.24 -5.47 -8.06
CA GLU A 152 6.96 -6.39 -9.18
C GLU A 152 5.79 -7.33 -8.84
N TRP A 153 5.76 -7.85 -7.61
CA TRP A 153 4.66 -8.67 -7.11
C TRP A 153 3.33 -7.92 -7.17
N ARG A 154 3.27 -6.68 -6.68
CA ARG A 154 2.08 -5.83 -6.77
C ARG A 154 1.66 -5.56 -8.21
N GLN A 155 2.61 -5.35 -9.11
CA GLN A 155 2.34 -5.14 -10.53
C GLN A 155 1.75 -6.38 -11.18
N ALA A 156 2.32 -7.57 -10.94
CA ALA A 156 1.81 -8.84 -11.44
C ALA A 156 0.38 -9.13 -10.95
N GLN A 157 0.09 -8.84 -9.69
CA GLN A 157 -1.25 -8.98 -9.12
C GLN A 157 -2.28 -8.07 -9.83
N ARG A 158 -1.91 -6.83 -10.14
CA ARG A 158 -2.78 -5.89 -10.86
C ARG A 158 -3.02 -6.36 -12.30
N SER A 159 -1.98 -6.81 -12.97
CA SER A 159 -2.06 -7.33 -14.36
C SER A 159 -2.87 -8.62 -14.43
N GLY A 160 -2.66 -9.56 -13.50
CA GLY A 160 -3.42 -10.80 -13.38
C GLY A 160 -4.91 -10.54 -13.09
N SER A 161 -5.21 -9.58 -12.24
CA SER A 161 -6.58 -9.15 -11.96
C SER A 161 -7.27 -8.51 -13.19
N THR A 162 -6.52 -7.80 -14.01
CA THR A 162 -7.03 -7.22 -15.27
C THR A 162 -7.25 -8.30 -16.31
N SER A 163 -6.36 -9.30 -16.40
CA SER A 163 -6.48 -10.45 -17.31
C SER A 163 -7.63 -11.37 -16.89
N GLN A 164 -7.83 -11.63 -15.60
CA GLN A 164 -8.98 -12.39 -15.12
C GLN A 164 -10.29 -11.63 -15.27
N ARG A 165 -10.31 -10.30 -15.15
CA ARG A 165 -11.49 -9.49 -15.51
C ARG A 165 -11.74 -9.51 -17.02
N ALA A 166 -10.69 -9.60 -17.84
CA ALA A 166 -10.82 -9.74 -19.30
C ALA A 166 -11.21 -11.18 -19.69
N SER A 167 -10.78 -12.20 -18.94
CA SER A 167 -11.11 -13.61 -19.20
C SER A 167 -12.43 -14.06 -18.57
N ILE A 168 -12.99 -13.30 -17.61
CA ILE A 168 -14.38 -13.42 -17.13
C ILE A 168 -15.30 -12.48 -17.94
N ARG A 169 -14.80 -11.87 -19.00
CA ARG A 169 -15.67 -11.46 -20.08
C ARG A 169 -16.18 -12.77 -20.67
N PRO A 170 -17.48 -13.12 -20.49
CA PRO A 170 -18.04 -14.26 -21.21
C PRO A 170 -17.68 -14.06 -22.66
N PRO A 171 -17.40 -15.13 -23.44
CA PRO A 171 -17.11 -14.99 -24.85
C PRO A 171 -18.16 -14.03 -25.40
N SER A 172 -17.71 -13.03 -26.14
CA SER A 172 -18.59 -12.17 -26.90
C SER A 172 -19.31 -13.07 -27.91
N THR A 173 -20.27 -13.85 -27.43
CA THR A 173 -21.44 -14.13 -28.21
C THR A 173 -21.95 -12.75 -28.51
N SER A 174 -21.85 -12.36 -29.75
CA SER A 174 -22.68 -11.33 -30.37
C SER A 174 -23.98 -11.36 -29.61
N PRO A 175 -24.58 -10.21 -29.22
CA PRO A 175 -25.90 -10.25 -28.64
C PRO A 175 -26.74 -11.00 -29.66
N GLN A 176 -26.99 -12.30 -29.44
CA GLN A 176 -28.21 -12.89 -29.98
C GLN A 176 -29.24 -11.93 -29.43
N GLN A 177 -29.82 -11.20 -30.33
CA GLN A 177 -30.94 -10.33 -30.11
C GLN A 177 -31.93 -11.11 -29.28
N SER A 178 -31.82 -11.02 -27.96
CA SER A 178 -32.95 -11.26 -27.09
C SER A 178 -33.96 -10.27 -27.60
N GLY A 179 -35.10 -10.74 -28.11
CA GLY A 179 -36.12 -9.91 -28.73
C GLY A 179 -36.79 -8.93 -27.74
N PHE A 180 -36.05 -8.50 -26.74
CA PHE A 180 -36.44 -7.54 -25.72
C PHE A 180 -36.06 -6.13 -26.17
N SER A 181 -37.02 -5.20 -26.01
CA SER A 181 -36.91 -3.81 -26.40
C SER A 181 -37.13 -2.89 -25.18
N CYS A 182 -36.44 -1.75 -25.17
CA CYS A 182 -36.71 -0.68 -24.21
C CYS A 182 -37.81 0.29 -24.64
N SER A 183 -38.46 0.04 -25.77
CA SER A 183 -39.56 0.89 -26.26
C SER A 183 -40.76 0.94 -25.31
N VAL A 184 -40.91 -0.08 -24.45
CA VAL A 184 -41.94 -0.16 -23.43
C VAL A 184 -41.29 -0.54 -22.10
N ILE A 185 -41.48 0.30 -21.09
CA ILE A 185 -41.10 0.01 -19.70
C ILE A 185 -42.16 -0.89 -19.07
N LYS A 186 -41.77 -2.12 -18.73
CA LYS A 186 -42.67 -3.16 -18.22
C LYS A 186 -42.62 -3.29 -16.70
N SER A 187 -43.71 -3.65 -16.07
CA SER A 187 -43.78 -4.10 -14.68
C SER A 187 -43.47 -5.60 -14.57
N CYS A 188 -43.17 -6.09 -13.38
CA CYS A 188 -42.79 -7.50 -13.12
C CYS A 188 -43.86 -8.48 -13.66
N ARG A 189 -45.16 -8.15 -13.62
CA ARG A 189 -46.24 -8.98 -14.10
C ARG A 189 -46.32 -9.07 -15.63
N GLN A 190 -45.68 -8.15 -16.34
CA GLN A 190 -45.68 -8.05 -17.81
C GLN A 190 -44.40 -8.67 -18.41
N MET A 191 -43.50 -9.17 -17.58
CA MET A 191 -42.26 -9.78 -18.03
C MET A 191 -42.49 -11.23 -18.43
N SER A 192 -41.86 -11.67 -19.51
CA SER A 192 -41.87 -13.06 -19.96
C SER A 192 -40.99 -13.99 -19.10
N GLY A 193 -40.11 -13.41 -18.26
CA GLY A 193 -39.25 -14.15 -17.37
C GLY A 193 -38.08 -13.31 -16.83
N CYS A 194 -37.23 -13.93 -16.00
CA CYS A 194 -36.11 -13.26 -15.34
C CYS A 194 -35.10 -12.64 -16.34
N ALA A 195 -34.91 -13.24 -17.52
CA ALA A 195 -34.01 -12.70 -18.53
C ALA A 195 -34.48 -11.32 -19.02
N GLU A 196 -35.78 -11.15 -19.26
CA GLU A 196 -36.39 -9.88 -19.66
C GLU A 196 -36.35 -8.87 -18.50
N ALA A 197 -36.60 -9.30 -17.26
CA ALA A 197 -36.52 -8.43 -16.10
C ALA A 197 -35.09 -7.85 -15.90
N ARG A 198 -34.08 -8.71 -16.01
CA ARG A 198 -32.67 -8.27 -15.96
C ARG A 198 -32.29 -7.33 -17.09
N PHE A 199 -32.82 -7.56 -18.29
CA PHE A 199 -32.62 -6.66 -19.42
C PHE A 199 -33.26 -5.29 -19.15
N GLN A 200 -34.52 -5.26 -18.68
CA GLN A 200 -35.24 -4.03 -18.35
C GLN A 200 -34.52 -3.23 -17.24
N LEU A 201 -34.01 -3.89 -16.20
CA LEU A 201 -33.25 -3.21 -15.12
C LEU A 201 -31.95 -2.60 -15.66
N ARG A 202 -31.14 -3.40 -16.36
CA ARG A 202 -29.75 -3.03 -16.72
C ARG A 202 -29.66 -2.18 -17.99
N SER A 203 -30.44 -2.53 -19.04
CA SER A 203 -30.35 -1.88 -20.36
C SER A 203 -31.32 -0.74 -20.48
N CYS A 204 -32.56 -0.91 -19.97
CA CYS A 204 -33.62 0.08 -20.08
C CYS A 204 -33.66 1.04 -18.84
N ARG A 205 -32.79 0.83 -17.85
CA ARG A 205 -32.74 1.65 -16.61
C ARG A 205 -34.09 1.77 -15.92
N ASN A 206 -34.78 0.63 -15.72
CA ASN A 206 -36.06 0.57 -15.03
C ASN A 206 -35.90 0.19 -13.54
N PRO A 207 -35.65 1.12 -12.62
CA PRO A 207 -35.41 0.81 -11.19
C PRO A 207 -36.66 0.37 -10.44
N ARG A 208 -37.86 0.57 -11.02
CA ARG A 208 -39.13 0.26 -10.35
C ARG A 208 -39.38 -1.24 -10.19
N ILE A 209 -38.61 -2.08 -10.87
CA ILE A 209 -38.73 -3.54 -10.80
C ILE A 209 -37.73 -4.21 -9.84
N ASP A 210 -36.94 -3.40 -9.15
CA ASP A 210 -35.97 -3.75 -8.12
C ASP A 210 -36.34 -2.90 -6.88
N GLY A 211 -37.18 -3.46 -6.03
CA GLY A 211 -37.84 -2.68 -4.97
C GLY A 211 -36.97 -2.38 -3.77
N ASP A 212 -35.99 -3.23 -3.47
CA ASP A 212 -35.05 -3.09 -2.36
C ASP A 212 -33.65 -2.64 -2.80
N GLY A 213 -33.41 -2.56 -4.13
CA GLY A 213 -32.16 -2.05 -4.69
C GLY A 213 -31.00 -3.02 -4.62
N ASP A 214 -31.25 -4.32 -4.44
CA ASP A 214 -30.19 -5.35 -4.32
C ASP A 214 -29.64 -5.80 -5.69
N GLY A 215 -30.18 -5.32 -6.79
CA GLY A 215 -29.78 -5.64 -8.16
C GLY A 215 -30.48 -6.86 -8.74
N ILE A 216 -31.47 -7.45 -8.04
CA ILE A 216 -32.29 -8.58 -8.48
C ILE A 216 -33.70 -8.05 -8.84
N PRO A 217 -34.02 -7.88 -10.12
CA PRO A 217 -35.33 -7.38 -10.52
C PRO A 217 -36.40 -8.44 -10.36
N CYS A 218 -37.58 -8.05 -9.96
CA CYS A 218 -38.76 -8.92 -9.92
C CYS A 218 -38.47 -10.25 -9.18
N GLU A 219 -38.14 -10.20 -7.91
CA GLU A 219 -37.76 -11.36 -7.09
C GLU A 219 -38.68 -12.61 -7.25
N ALA A 220 -39.97 -12.41 -7.44
CA ALA A 220 -40.92 -13.49 -7.63
C ALA A 220 -40.65 -14.37 -8.87
N ILE A 221 -39.90 -13.85 -9.87
CA ILE A 221 -39.55 -14.55 -11.10
C ILE A 221 -38.04 -14.66 -11.34
N CYS A 222 -37.22 -14.05 -10.45
CA CYS A 222 -35.75 -14.04 -10.56
C CYS A 222 -35.02 -14.72 -9.40
N ARG A 223 -35.72 -15.38 -8.52
CA ARG A 223 -35.11 -16.20 -7.44
C ARG A 223 -34.54 -17.51 -7.98
#